data_962eb235b66764fc034e47bedd7a6014
#
_entry.id   962eb235b66764fc034e47bedd7a6014
#
_cell.length_a   1.000
_cell.length_b   1.000
_cell.length_c   1.000
_cell.angle_alpha   90.00
_cell.angle_beta   90.00
_cell.angle_gamma   90.00
#
_symmetry.space_group_name_H-M   'P 1'
#
loop_
_entity.id
_entity.type
_entity.pdbx_description
1 polymer ?
#
loop_
_entity_poly.entity_id
_entity_poly.type
_entity_poly.pdbx_seq_one_letter_code
_entity_poly.pdbx_strand_id
1 'polypeptide(L)'
;MAESKRLTLSPGKDGVVDRISNLPESLLCHILSFLPTKDSIATSILSTRWKLLWTLVPKLDLDSDTIGTSELSADDDDDEDERDIMFAHVVSSVLAQQECGELQTFRLQWKFGCDGSHLDAWLRTAAARKVKELDLDILVIDINVENLKLPPSFFSCRTLVVLKLTGTIDIDIDTPSLSFNFPSLKILHLVEILFPSVIYSQERSFLRLLSGCPVLEDLSFTTDDLEGEYKVCVPTLKRFIIRDLNGSDYELEINAPALEYFDFCGDLRAIKFYEKLNNLVQANVGLYVYENEHKEFYRERVFRLFTALNNVKFLSFSPDGTEWHNVGNIYPSSFQNLVQLDFKVTDCNWPVLQYLLQNAPNLESLVVTKGYAVKSNLCRKELQYDRDYLSSHLTSFYYGGFEGAQQHVYLELNEVSVWLHLHGTSFHVYLSSFACLCIMLYISTTAVPNILPLG
;
A
#
# COMPACT_ATOMS: atom_id res chain seq x y z
N MET A 1 39.25 31.09 -66.26
CA MET A 1 39.11 31.90 -65.03
C MET A 1 37.64 31.91 -64.66
N ALA A 2 37.24 31.12 -63.68
CA ALA A 2 35.88 31.12 -63.17
C ALA A 2 35.99 31.35 -61.65
N GLU A 3 35.56 32.54 -61.20
CA GLU A 3 35.53 32.95 -59.83
C GLU A 3 34.38 32.21 -59.10
N SER A 4 34.75 31.41 -58.14
CA SER A 4 33.79 30.76 -57.20
C SER A 4 33.33 31.78 -56.14
N LYS A 5 32.11 32.29 -56.27
CA LYS A 5 31.44 33.08 -55.20
C LYS A 5 31.14 32.21 -54.03
N ARG A 6 31.86 32.40 -52.92
CA ARG A 6 31.47 31.91 -51.59
C ARG A 6 30.24 32.68 -51.16
N LEU A 7 29.11 31.96 -51.03
CA LEU A 7 27.92 32.42 -50.33
C LEU A 7 28.23 32.46 -48.83
N THR A 8 28.40 33.63 -48.26
CA THR A 8 28.39 33.88 -46.87
C THR A 8 26.93 33.82 -46.38
N LEU A 9 26.55 32.71 -45.74
CA LEU A 9 25.32 32.63 -44.99
C LEU A 9 25.42 33.55 -43.77
N SER A 10 24.61 34.61 -43.75
CA SER A 10 24.39 35.46 -42.58
C SER A 10 23.75 34.59 -41.46
N PRO A 11 24.23 34.68 -40.22
CA PRO A 11 23.54 33.98 -39.11
C PRO A 11 22.19 34.65 -38.87
N GLY A 12 21.12 33.89 -39.12
CA GLY A 12 19.77 34.28 -38.76
C GLY A 12 19.70 34.60 -37.25
N LYS A 13 19.19 35.79 -36.96
CA LYS A 13 18.91 36.27 -35.60
C LYS A 13 17.65 35.58 -35.04
N ASP A 14 17.74 34.31 -34.72
CA ASP A 14 16.89 33.67 -33.76
C ASP A 14 17.77 32.71 -32.93
N GLY A 15 18.67 33.32 -32.16
CA GLY A 15 19.41 32.62 -31.16
C GLY A 15 18.41 32.13 -30.11
N VAL A 16 18.12 30.83 -30.14
CA VAL A 16 17.45 30.17 -29.03
C VAL A 16 18.28 30.47 -27.77
N VAL A 17 17.79 31.41 -26.97
CA VAL A 17 18.46 31.80 -25.72
C VAL A 17 18.37 30.58 -24.80
N ASP A 18 19.52 30.01 -24.47
CA ASP A 18 19.59 28.94 -23.47
C ASP A 18 19.16 29.48 -22.10
N ARG A 19 17.87 29.35 -21.83
CA ARG A 19 17.26 29.87 -20.61
C ARG A 19 17.55 28.97 -19.41
N ILE A 20 17.76 27.67 -19.62
CA ILE A 20 17.99 26.71 -18.55
C ILE A 20 19.40 26.89 -18.01
N SER A 21 20.41 26.95 -18.84
CA SER A 21 21.79 27.15 -18.37
C SER A 21 22.03 28.52 -17.69
N ASN A 22 21.11 29.46 -17.82
CA ASN A 22 21.19 30.75 -17.11
C ASN A 22 20.57 30.73 -15.71
N LEU A 23 19.93 29.64 -15.30
CA LEU A 23 19.36 29.52 -13.94
C LEU A 23 20.46 29.47 -12.87
N PRO A 24 20.19 29.95 -11.65
CA PRO A 24 21.07 29.75 -10.49
C PRO A 24 21.34 28.27 -10.23
N GLU A 25 22.52 27.93 -9.71
CA GLU A 25 22.89 26.54 -9.41
C GLU A 25 21.89 25.83 -8.48
N SER A 26 21.36 26.55 -7.48
CA SER A 26 20.36 26.01 -6.57
C SER A 26 19.07 25.54 -7.27
N LEU A 27 18.65 26.27 -8.32
CA LEU A 27 17.51 25.87 -9.14
C LEU A 27 17.85 24.70 -10.06
N LEU A 28 19.05 24.66 -10.60
CA LEU A 28 19.52 23.53 -11.41
C LEU A 28 19.62 22.26 -10.56
N CYS A 29 20.20 22.33 -9.36
CA CYS A 29 20.23 21.21 -8.42
C CYS A 29 18.82 20.77 -8.02
N HIS A 30 17.90 21.71 -7.82
CA HIS A 30 16.50 21.37 -7.53
C HIS A 30 15.83 20.65 -8.71
N ILE A 31 16.06 21.09 -9.95
CA ILE A 31 15.58 20.39 -11.14
C ILE A 31 16.18 18.98 -11.21
N LEU A 32 17.48 18.84 -11.00
CA LEU A 32 18.16 17.54 -11.02
C LEU A 32 17.66 16.60 -9.91
N SER A 33 17.19 17.13 -8.79
CA SER A 33 16.66 16.32 -7.68
C SER A 33 15.36 15.55 -8.01
N PHE A 34 14.68 15.90 -9.11
CA PHE A 34 13.53 15.13 -9.61
C PHE A 34 13.94 13.94 -10.47
N LEU A 35 15.20 13.86 -10.87
CA LEU A 35 15.71 12.78 -11.72
C LEU A 35 16.33 11.65 -10.88
N PRO A 36 16.36 10.41 -11.39
CA PRO A 36 17.26 9.39 -10.89
C PRO A 36 18.72 9.85 -10.98
N THR A 37 19.57 9.35 -10.09
CA THR A 37 20.99 9.76 -10.06
C THR A 37 21.70 9.51 -11.38
N LYS A 38 21.43 8.39 -12.07
CA LYS A 38 21.96 8.09 -13.40
C LYS A 38 21.69 9.20 -14.40
N ASP A 39 20.45 9.66 -14.49
CA ASP A 39 20.03 10.71 -15.43
C ASP A 39 20.61 12.07 -15.02
N SER A 40 20.68 12.35 -13.73
CA SER A 40 21.33 13.54 -13.20
C SER A 40 22.82 13.58 -13.59
N ILE A 41 23.54 12.46 -13.48
CA ILE A 41 24.94 12.32 -13.94
C ILE A 41 25.04 12.50 -15.45
N ALA A 42 24.10 11.92 -16.22
CA ALA A 42 24.10 12.04 -17.68
C ALA A 42 24.01 13.49 -18.20
N THR A 43 23.39 14.40 -17.42
CA THR A 43 23.36 15.83 -17.76
C THR A 43 24.75 16.48 -17.80
N SER A 44 25.77 15.84 -17.23
CA SER A 44 27.16 16.31 -17.22
C SER A 44 27.75 16.54 -18.62
N ILE A 45 27.20 15.89 -19.66
CA ILE A 45 27.60 16.04 -21.05
C ILE A 45 27.14 17.36 -21.68
N LEU A 46 26.17 18.06 -21.09
CA LEU A 46 25.54 19.23 -21.68
C LEU A 46 26.50 20.43 -21.76
N SER A 47 27.27 20.67 -20.71
CA SER A 47 28.32 21.70 -20.68
C SER A 47 29.22 21.54 -19.45
N THR A 48 30.35 22.31 -19.44
CA THR A 48 31.27 22.36 -18.30
C THR A 48 30.58 22.80 -17.00
N ARG A 49 29.53 23.62 -17.07
CA ARG A 49 28.74 24.04 -15.95
C ARG A 49 27.91 22.88 -15.32
N TRP A 50 27.38 21.99 -16.14
CA TRP A 50 26.58 20.86 -15.72
C TRP A 50 27.43 19.71 -15.14
N LYS A 51 28.73 19.70 -15.45
CA LYS A 51 29.62 18.56 -15.19
C LYS A 51 29.61 18.10 -13.73
N LEU A 52 29.53 19.02 -12.76
CA LEU A 52 29.57 18.70 -11.34
C LEU A 52 28.27 19.03 -10.58
N LEU A 53 27.22 19.49 -11.26
CA LEU A 53 25.99 19.88 -10.57
C LEU A 53 25.34 18.69 -9.84
N TRP A 54 25.42 17.49 -10.38
CA TRP A 54 24.87 16.30 -9.76
C TRP A 54 25.51 16.00 -8.39
N THR A 55 26.77 16.37 -8.16
CA THR A 55 27.47 16.16 -6.88
C THR A 55 26.89 17.04 -5.75
N LEU A 56 26.19 18.11 -6.11
CA LEU A 56 25.56 19.04 -5.19
C LEU A 56 24.08 18.70 -4.93
N VAL A 57 23.50 17.74 -5.67
CA VAL A 57 22.09 17.33 -5.51
C VAL A 57 21.93 16.56 -4.20
N PRO A 58 21.09 17.00 -3.25
CA PRO A 58 20.95 16.34 -1.95
C PRO A 58 20.07 15.09 -1.99
N LYS A 59 19.94 14.45 -3.14
CA LYS A 59 19.19 13.22 -3.38
C LYS A 59 20.06 12.25 -4.16
N LEU A 60 20.13 11.03 -3.66
CA LEU A 60 20.65 9.87 -4.39
C LEU A 60 19.53 8.85 -4.59
N ASP A 61 19.37 8.43 -5.85
CA ASP A 61 18.35 7.47 -6.29
C ASP A 61 19.05 6.49 -7.25
N LEU A 62 19.39 5.32 -6.74
CA LEU A 62 20.23 4.32 -7.39
C LEU A 62 19.48 3.01 -7.50
N ASP A 63 19.41 2.49 -8.73
CA ASP A 63 18.66 1.29 -9.07
C ASP A 63 19.53 0.36 -9.93
N SER A 64 19.73 -0.88 -9.44
CA SER A 64 20.54 -1.90 -10.11
C SER A 64 20.00 -2.29 -11.47
N ASP A 65 18.67 -2.27 -11.66
CA ASP A 65 18.04 -2.60 -12.95
C ASP A 65 18.38 -1.57 -14.04
N THR A 66 18.70 -0.35 -13.67
CA THR A 66 19.00 0.73 -14.61
C THR A 66 20.49 0.92 -14.88
N ILE A 67 21.34 0.37 -14.01
CA ILE A 67 22.81 0.54 -14.07
C ILE A 67 23.41 -0.79 -14.49
N GLY A 68 24.04 -0.86 -15.67
CA GLY A 68 24.74 -2.05 -16.15
C GLY A 68 24.05 -2.92 -17.21
N THR A 69 22.82 -2.54 -17.63
CA THR A 69 22.01 -3.40 -18.52
C THR A 69 22.32 -3.30 -20.03
N SER A 70 23.31 -2.54 -20.46
CA SER A 70 23.44 -2.23 -21.88
C SER A 70 24.20 -3.24 -22.75
N GLU A 71 24.89 -4.22 -22.19
CA GLU A 71 25.74 -5.15 -22.99
C GLU A 71 25.74 -6.62 -22.57
N LEU A 72 25.11 -7.00 -21.44
CA LEU A 72 25.13 -8.38 -20.95
C LEU A 72 23.84 -9.11 -21.32
N SER A 73 23.96 -10.34 -21.81
CA SER A 73 22.83 -11.20 -22.15
C SER A 73 22.05 -11.61 -20.87
N ALA A 74 20.74 -11.66 -20.95
CA ALA A 74 19.89 -11.95 -19.79
C ALA A 74 19.89 -13.45 -19.36
N ASP A 75 20.71 -14.28 -20.02
CA ASP A 75 20.55 -15.73 -19.95
C ASP A 75 21.73 -16.49 -19.26
N ASP A 76 22.76 -15.80 -18.73
CA ASP A 76 23.89 -16.44 -18.06
C ASP A 76 23.98 -16.04 -16.59
N ASP A 77 23.92 -17.04 -15.68
CA ASP A 77 24.01 -16.86 -14.21
C ASP A 77 25.38 -16.27 -13.77
N ASP A 78 26.46 -16.52 -14.53
CA ASP A 78 27.78 -15.95 -14.26
C ASP A 78 27.85 -14.43 -14.46
N ASP A 79 26.91 -13.84 -15.19
CA ASP A 79 26.81 -12.40 -15.42
C ASP A 79 26.17 -11.64 -14.25
N GLU A 80 25.45 -12.32 -13.33
CA GLU A 80 24.80 -11.68 -12.20
C GLU A 80 25.78 -11.17 -11.15
N ASP A 81 26.77 -11.99 -10.79
CA ASP A 81 27.81 -11.60 -9.82
C ASP A 81 28.63 -10.40 -10.33
N GLU A 82 28.93 -10.34 -11.63
CA GLU A 82 29.68 -9.23 -12.21
C GLU A 82 28.86 -7.93 -12.21
N ARG A 83 27.54 -8.01 -12.45
CA ARG A 83 26.62 -6.86 -12.35
C ARG A 83 26.55 -6.32 -10.92
N ASP A 84 26.50 -7.17 -9.92
CA ASP A 84 26.46 -6.78 -8.51
C ASP A 84 27.74 -6.07 -8.08
N ILE A 85 28.89 -6.61 -8.44
CA ILE A 85 30.18 -5.98 -8.18
C ILE A 85 30.25 -4.62 -8.86
N MET A 86 29.82 -4.54 -10.12
CA MET A 86 29.79 -3.26 -10.86
C MET A 86 28.85 -2.26 -10.18
N PHE A 87 27.64 -2.67 -9.81
CA PHE A 87 26.68 -1.79 -9.13
C PHE A 87 27.24 -1.28 -7.80
N ALA A 88 27.83 -2.15 -6.99
CA ALA A 88 28.47 -1.77 -5.74
C ALA A 88 29.60 -0.74 -5.93
N HIS A 89 30.40 -0.91 -6.98
CA HIS A 89 31.42 0.07 -7.36
C HIS A 89 30.83 1.43 -7.78
N VAL A 90 29.72 1.40 -8.53
CA VAL A 90 29.02 2.64 -8.94
C VAL A 90 28.47 3.37 -7.72
N VAL A 91 27.73 2.69 -6.83
CA VAL A 91 27.18 3.29 -5.61
C VAL A 91 28.30 3.90 -4.74
N SER A 92 29.38 3.15 -4.53
CA SER A 92 30.53 3.62 -3.75
C SER A 92 31.18 4.85 -4.39
N SER A 93 31.33 4.87 -5.71
CA SER A 93 31.92 5.98 -6.46
C SER A 93 31.02 7.23 -6.41
N VAL A 94 29.72 7.05 -6.56
CA VAL A 94 28.74 8.15 -6.45
C VAL A 94 28.77 8.75 -5.04
N LEU A 95 28.70 7.93 -4.01
CA LEU A 95 28.80 8.39 -2.62
C LEU A 95 30.13 9.12 -2.33
N ALA A 96 31.24 8.65 -2.89
CA ALA A 96 32.53 9.30 -2.69
C ALA A 96 32.65 10.67 -3.39
N GLN A 97 32.00 10.85 -4.53
CA GLN A 97 32.03 12.08 -5.31
C GLN A 97 30.97 13.11 -4.90
N GLN A 98 30.01 12.70 -4.07
CA GLN A 98 28.94 13.58 -3.61
C GLN A 98 29.48 14.65 -2.66
N GLU A 99 29.31 15.92 -3.01
CA GLU A 99 29.81 17.09 -2.30
C GLU A 99 28.72 17.78 -1.44
N CYS A 100 27.43 17.35 -1.53
CA CYS A 100 26.39 17.93 -0.69
C CYS A 100 26.68 17.66 0.78
N GLY A 101 26.57 18.69 1.63
CA GLY A 101 26.86 18.57 3.08
C GLY A 101 25.84 17.75 3.83
N GLU A 102 24.56 17.87 3.47
CA GLU A 102 23.45 17.12 4.06
C GLU A 102 22.69 16.37 2.95
N LEU A 103 22.49 15.07 3.15
CA LEU A 103 21.74 14.22 2.22
C LEU A 103 20.26 14.24 2.62
N GLN A 104 19.38 14.72 1.74
CA GLN A 104 17.94 14.72 2.01
C GLN A 104 17.36 13.31 1.82
N THR A 105 17.63 12.69 0.67
CA THR A 105 17.08 11.40 0.31
C THR A 105 18.17 10.45 -0.18
N PHE A 106 18.15 9.22 0.34
CA PHE A 106 18.93 8.11 -0.18
C PHE A 106 18.00 6.96 -0.48
N ARG A 107 17.78 6.70 -1.78
CA ARG A 107 17.04 5.55 -2.29
C ARG A 107 18.01 4.59 -2.96
N LEU A 108 17.92 3.33 -2.56
CA LEU A 108 18.71 2.24 -3.11
C LEU A 108 17.79 1.07 -3.42
N GLN A 109 17.71 0.70 -4.69
CA GLN A 109 17.09 -0.53 -5.15
C GLN A 109 18.20 -1.46 -5.63
N TRP A 110 18.35 -2.58 -4.94
CA TRP A 110 19.37 -3.57 -5.23
C TRP A 110 18.77 -4.96 -5.24
N LYS A 111 18.78 -5.59 -6.38
CA LYS A 111 18.34 -6.95 -6.61
C LYS A 111 19.59 -7.80 -6.81
N PHE A 112 19.53 -9.09 -6.44
CA PHE A 112 20.58 -10.09 -6.57
C PHE A 112 21.55 -10.18 -5.39
N GLY A 113 22.80 -10.61 -5.60
CA GLY A 113 23.78 -11.04 -4.61
C GLY A 113 24.42 -9.97 -3.72
N CYS A 114 23.62 -9.28 -2.94
CA CYS A 114 24.03 -8.18 -2.08
C CYS A 114 25.11 -8.54 -1.03
N ASP A 115 26.31 -7.97 -1.12
CA ASP A 115 27.27 -8.04 -0.01
C ASP A 115 26.94 -7.02 1.09
N GLY A 116 26.53 -7.52 2.26
CA GLY A 116 26.17 -6.69 3.42
C GLY A 116 27.25 -5.72 3.87
N SER A 117 28.53 -5.98 3.56
CA SER A 117 29.64 -5.10 3.91
C SER A 117 29.60 -3.76 3.19
N HIS A 118 29.19 -3.75 1.94
CA HIS A 118 28.99 -2.52 1.16
C HIS A 118 27.85 -1.69 1.71
N LEU A 119 26.72 -2.33 2.01
CA LEU A 119 25.55 -1.64 2.56
C LEU A 119 25.86 -0.96 3.90
N ASP A 120 26.58 -1.66 4.80
CA ASP A 120 26.99 -1.08 6.09
C ASP A 120 27.77 0.24 5.89
N ALA A 121 28.74 0.24 4.96
CA ALA A 121 29.53 1.43 4.65
C ALA A 121 28.68 2.58 4.07
N TRP A 122 27.74 2.26 3.18
CA TRP A 122 26.86 3.27 2.57
C TRP A 122 25.87 3.86 3.58
N LEU A 123 25.26 3.03 4.43
CA LEU A 123 24.37 3.51 5.49
C LEU A 123 25.07 4.36 6.55
N ARG A 124 26.29 4.01 6.94
CA ARG A 124 27.11 4.86 7.79
C ARG A 124 27.40 6.21 7.15
N THR A 125 27.69 6.21 5.84
CA THR A 125 27.93 7.45 5.09
C THR A 125 26.64 8.30 5.02
N ALA A 126 25.51 7.69 4.73
CA ALA A 126 24.22 8.38 4.70
C ALA A 126 23.84 8.97 6.07
N ALA A 127 24.03 8.21 7.16
CA ALA A 127 23.80 8.67 8.52
C ALA A 127 24.73 9.82 8.91
N ALA A 128 26.02 9.73 8.57
CA ALA A 128 27.01 10.82 8.81
C ALA A 128 26.62 12.11 8.07
N ARG A 129 25.97 12.01 6.91
CA ARG A 129 25.43 13.12 6.13
C ARG A 129 24.01 13.53 6.51
N LYS A 130 23.53 13.09 7.67
CA LYS A 130 22.26 13.48 8.27
C LYS A 130 21.05 13.20 7.34
N VAL A 131 21.02 12.05 6.71
CA VAL A 131 19.92 11.64 5.82
C VAL A 131 18.56 11.81 6.50
N LYS A 132 17.57 12.32 5.76
CA LYS A 132 16.20 12.51 6.24
C LYS A 132 15.25 11.44 5.74
N GLU A 133 15.46 10.97 4.52
CA GLU A 133 14.64 9.94 3.88
C GLU A 133 15.54 8.81 3.41
N LEU A 134 15.31 7.63 3.93
CA LEU A 134 15.96 6.39 3.48
C LEU A 134 14.91 5.44 2.93
N ASP A 135 15.14 4.96 1.71
CA ASP A 135 14.30 4.01 1.00
C ASP A 135 15.19 2.90 0.44
N LEU A 136 15.13 1.74 1.08
CA LEU A 136 15.91 0.56 0.69
C LEU A 136 14.95 -0.52 0.19
N ASP A 137 15.14 -0.93 -1.06
CA ASP A 137 14.45 -2.04 -1.69
C ASP A 137 15.51 -3.07 -2.10
N ILE A 138 15.64 -4.12 -1.27
CA ILE A 138 16.73 -5.08 -1.38
C ILE A 138 16.16 -6.48 -1.45
N LEU A 139 16.35 -7.13 -2.59
CA LEU A 139 15.89 -8.48 -2.84
C LEU A 139 17.10 -9.41 -3.06
N VAL A 140 17.35 -10.28 -2.09
CA VAL A 140 18.33 -11.37 -2.24
C VAL A 140 17.60 -12.58 -2.80
N ILE A 141 17.98 -13.00 -4.00
CA ILE A 141 17.31 -14.10 -4.71
C ILE A 141 17.91 -15.46 -4.31
N ASP A 142 19.18 -15.50 -3.95
CA ASP A 142 19.85 -16.75 -3.56
C ASP A 142 19.46 -17.16 -2.13
N ILE A 143 18.75 -18.28 -2.03
CA ILE A 143 18.31 -18.88 -0.75
C ILE A 143 19.49 -19.36 0.14
N ASN A 144 20.70 -19.43 -0.38
CA ASN A 144 21.90 -19.80 0.39
C ASN A 144 22.61 -18.58 0.99
N VAL A 145 22.24 -17.38 0.62
CA VAL A 145 22.80 -16.13 1.16
C VAL A 145 22.04 -15.76 2.44
N GLU A 146 22.78 -15.44 3.50
CA GLU A 146 22.15 -14.92 4.73
C GLU A 146 21.46 -13.59 4.44
N ASN A 147 20.30 -13.39 5.08
CA ASN A 147 19.57 -12.13 5.01
C ASN A 147 20.46 -10.96 5.40
N LEU A 148 20.24 -9.84 4.74
CA LEU A 148 21.03 -8.65 4.97
C LEU A 148 20.73 -8.03 6.33
N LYS A 149 21.76 -7.83 7.16
CA LYS A 149 21.62 -7.19 8.48
C LYS A 149 21.91 -5.69 8.40
N LEU A 150 21.03 -4.88 8.97
CA LEU A 150 21.27 -3.44 9.09
C LEU A 150 22.30 -3.18 10.21
N PRO A 151 23.25 -2.25 9.98
CA PRO A 151 24.26 -1.95 10.99
C PRO A 151 23.64 -1.34 12.26
N PRO A 152 24.04 -1.78 13.46
CA PRO A 152 23.50 -1.25 14.72
C PRO A 152 23.58 0.25 14.87
N SER A 153 24.59 0.90 14.28
CA SER A 153 24.78 2.34 14.29
C SER A 153 23.67 3.10 13.56
N PHE A 154 23.04 2.47 12.58
CA PHE A 154 21.96 3.05 11.81
C PHE A 154 20.71 3.30 12.68
N PHE A 155 20.41 2.41 13.62
CA PHE A 155 19.25 2.53 14.50
C PHE A 155 19.29 3.73 15.47
N SER A 156 20.35 4.53 15.41
CA SER A 156 20.52 5.77 16.18
C SER A 156 20.50 7.02 15.30
N CYS A 157 20.02 6.93 14.07
CA CYS A 157 19.96 8.06 13.14
C CYS A 157 18.86 9.05 13.54
N ARG A 158 19.26 10.16 14.19
CA ARG A 158 18.34 11.14 14.78
C ARG A 158 17.67 12.07 13.78
N THR A 159 18.20 12.16 12.55
CA THR A 159 17.71 13.07 11.50
C THR A 159 16.68 12.43 10.60
N LEU A 160 16.50 11.11 10.68
CA LEU A 160 15.63 10.35 9.82
C LEU A 160 14.15 10.69 10.09
N VAL A 161 13.45 11.06 9.03
CA VAL A 161 12.02 11.40 9.03
C VAL A 161 11.21 10.31 8.34
N VAL A 162 11.75 9.70 7.28
CA VAL A 162 11.14 8.64 6.51
C VAL A 162 12.10 7.46 6.44
N LEU A 163 11.62 6.29 6.83
CA LEU A 163 12.32 5.02 6.68
C LEU A 163 11.40 4.03 5.95
N LYS A 164 11.85 3.57 4.79
CA LYS A 164 11.20 2.50 4.04
C LYS A 164 12.20 1.40 3.81
N LEU A 165 11.83 0.20 4.21
CA LEU A 165 12.62 -1.02 4.04
C LEU A 165 11.74 -2.05 3.35
N THR A 166 12.21 -2.58 2.23
CA THR A 166 11.54 -3.61 1.45
C THR A 166 12.51 -4.75 1.16
N GLY A 167 12.04 -5.98 1.28
CA GLY A 167 12.74 -7.20 0.87
C GLY A 167 13.46 -7.92 2.00
N THR A 168 14.46 -8.72 1.64
CA THR A 168 15.15 -9.68 2.52
C THR A 168 16.12 -9.01 3.51
N ILE A 169 15.61 -8.09 4.30
CA ILE A 169 16.38 -7.39 5.34
C ILE A 169 16.02 -7.99 6.70
N ASP A 170 17.04 -8.37 7.45
CA ASP A 170 16.94 -8.88 8.81
C ASP A 170 17.22 -7.75 9.82
N ILE A 171 16.24 -7.46 10.67
CA ILE A 171 16.41 -6.55 11.80
C ILE A 171 16.72 -7.40 13.04
N ASP A 172 18.00 -7.77 13.20
CA ASP A 172 18.49 -8.48 14.38
C ASP A 172 18.45 -7.59 15.63
N ILE A 173 17.46 -7.83 16.46
CA ILE A 173 17.18 -7.04 17.67
C ILE A 173 17.59 -7.77 18.95
N ASP A 174 18.05 -9.02 18.84
CA ASP A 174 18.43 -9.84 20.00
C ASP A 174 19.70 -9.35 20.70
N THR A 175 20.41 -8.38 20.11
CA THR A 175 21.51 -7.71 20.80
C THR A 175 20.94 -6.84 21.93
N PRO A 176 21.11 -7.19 23.23
CA PRO A 176 20.54 -6.43 24.34
C PRO A 176 20.99 -4.96 24.41
N SER A 177 22.10 -4.63 23.76
CA SER A 177 22.69 -3.30 23.69
C SER A 177 22.12 -2.45 22.56
N LEU A 178 21.32 -3.02 21.65
CA LEU A 178 20.73 -2.28 20.55
C LEU A 178 19.59 -1.39 21.05
N SER A 179 19.71 -0.10 20.90
CA SER A 179 18.66 0.87 21.20
C SER A 179 18.17 1.53 19.91
N PHE A 180 16.87 1.49 19.67
CA PHE A 180 16.25 2.26 18.60
C PHE A 180 16.04 3.68 19.08
N ASN A 181 16.54 4.65 18.33
CA ASN A 181 16.41 6.06 18.67
C ASN A 181 16.21 6.89 17.40
N PHE A 182 14.96 6.98 16.99
CA PHE A 182 14.51 7.73 15.81
C PHE A 182 13.56 8.87 16.24
N PRO A 183 14.07 9.89 16.94
CA PRO A 183 13.23 10.93 17.55
C PRO A 183 12.48 11.81 16.54
N SER A 184 12.87 11.78 15.27
CA SER A 184 12.26 12.57 14.18
C SER A 184 11.46 11.72 13.19
N LEU A 185 11.41 10.38 13.35
CA LEU A 185 10.80 9.48 12.39
C LEU A 185 9.28 9.61 12.42
N LYS A 186 8.72 9.98 11.28
CA LYS A 186 7.28 10.13 11.06
C LYS A 186 6.68 9.02 10.23
N ILE A 187 7.43 8.45 9.31
CA ILE A 187 6.97 7.44 8.37
C ILE A 187 7.89 6.22 8.47
N LEU A 188 7.31 5.07 8.79
CA LEU A 188 7.98 3.77 8.86
C LEU A 188 7.22 2.77 8.01
N HIS A 189 7.81 2.34 6.89
CA HIS A 189 7.26 1.29 6.03
C HIS A 189 8.19 0.10 6.02
N LEU A 190 7.67 -1.07 6.35
CA LEU A 190 8.37 -2.34 6.41
C LEU A 190 7.61 -3.34 5.55
N VAL A 191 8.24 -3.83 4.47
CA VAL A 191 7.64 -4.77 3.53
C VAL A 191 8.56 -5.97 3.39
N GLU A 192 8.06 -7.16 3.72
CA GLU A 192 8.82 -8.42 3.69
C GLU A 192 10.06 -8.43 4.58
N ILE A 193 10.06 -7.61 5.63
CA ILE A 193 11.16 -7.53 6.58
C ILE A 193 11.08 -8.69 7.56
N LEU A 194 12.20 -9.38 7.72
CA LEU A 194 12.32 -10.49 8.64
C LEU A 194 12.78 -10.00 10.02
N PHE A 195 12.03 -10.42 11.03
CA PHE A 195 12.48 -10.35 12.40
C PHE A 195 12.92 -11.77 12.79
N PRO A 196 14.19 -11.99 13.18
CA PRO A 196 14.67 -13.34 13.50
C PRO A 196 13.76 -14.02 14.51
N SER A 197 13.25 -15.18 14.15
CA SER A 197 12.37 -15.97 15.00
C SER A 197 13.15 -16.79 16.03
N VAL A 198 13.66 -16.13 17.07
CA VAL A 198 13.86 -16.88 18.31
C VAL A 198 12.52 -16.80 19.04
N ILE A 199 11.88 -17.93 19.23
CA ILE A 199 10.58 -18.10 19.90
C ILE A 199 10.46 -17.10 21.07
N TYR A 200 9.52 -16.13 20.99
CA TYR A 200 9.29 -15.01 21.93
C TYR A 200 10.12 -13.73 21.75
N SER A 201 10.95 -13.56 20.72
CA SER A 201 11.74 -12.33 20.52
C SER A 201 11.11 -11.32 19.57
N GLN A 202 10.30 -11.76 18.63
CA GLN A 202 9.68 -10.89 17.60
C GLN A 202 8.80 -9.79 18.20
N GLU A 203 7.97 -10.12 19.18
CA GLU A 203 7.11 -9.15 19.88
C GLU A 203 7.91 -8.04 20.56
N ARG A 204 8.98 -8.42 21.26
CA ARG A 204 9.84 -7.47 21.95
C ARG A 204 10.57 -6.57 20.97
N SER A 205 10.95 -7.12 19.85
CA SER A 205 11.69 -6.45 18.79
C SER A 205 10.86 -5.36 18.15
N PHE A 206 9.66 -5.68 17.72
CA PHE A 206 8.73 -4.73 17.13
C PHE A 206 8.32 -3.63 18.12
N LEU A 207 8.01 -4.00 19.36
CA LEU A 207 7.67 -3.03 20.41
C LEU A 207 8.85 -2.09 20.73
N ARG A 208 10.08 -2.62 20.78
CA ARG A 208 11.29 -1.79 20.98
C ARG A 208 11.51 -0.82 19.83
N LEU A 209 11.32 -1.27 18.60
CA LEU A 209 11.41 -0.40 17.41
C LEU A 209 10.41 0.75 17.52
N LEU A 210 9.13 0.46 17.75
CA LEU A 210 8.09 1.47 17.86
C LEU A 210 8.31 2.43 19.06
N SER A 211 8.82 1.93 20.19
CA SER A 211 9.14 2.77 21.34
C SER A 211 10.25 3.78 21.06
N GLY A 212 11.12 3.48 20.08
CA GLY A 212 12.16 4.38 19.59
C GLY A 212 11.65 5.48 18.65
N CYS A 213 10.37 5.48 18.27
CA CYS A 213 9.76 6.37 17.28
C CYS A 213 8.64 7.24 17.89
N PRO A 214 8.93 8.18 18.80
CA PRO A 214 7.92 8.88 19.61
C PRO A 214 7.00 9.81 18.82
N VAL A 215 7.34 10.17 17.59
CA VAL A 215 6.56 11.08 16.71
C VAL A 215 6.04 10.38 15.45
N LEU A 216 5.96 9.06 15.46
CA LEU A 216 5.52 8.27 14.32
C LEU A 216 4.06 8.57 13.98
N GLU A 217 3.82 8.94 12.72
CA GLU A 217 2.50 9.30 12.19
C GLU A 217 1.96 8.27 11.19
N ASP A 218 2.84 7.60 10.44
CA ASP A 218 2.48 6.63 9.39
C ASP A 218 3.30 5.33 9.58
N LEU A 219 2.61 4.22 9.80
CA LEU A 219 3.18 2.89 9.93
C LEU A 219 2.58 1.98 8.88
N SER A 220 3.43 1.36 8.06
CA SER A 220 3.03 0.29 7.14
C SER A 220 3.85 -0.95 7.41
N PHE A 221 3.18 -2.09 7.57
CA PHE A 221 3.81 -3.37 7.81
C PHE A 221 3.15 -4.45 6.95
N THR A 222 3.91 -5.04 6.04
CA THR A 222 3.47 -6.13 5.15
C THR A 222 4.46 -7.27 5.27
N THR A 223 3.99 -8.46 5.56
CA THR A 223 4.82 -9.65 5.72
C THR A 223 4.01 -10.91 5.47
N ASP A 224 4.72 -12.00 5.21
CA ASP A 224 4.14 -13.33 4.97
C ASP A 224 4.17 -14.22 6.21
N ASP A 225 4.86 -13.80 7.28
CA ASP A 225 5.20 -14.65 8.41
C ASP A 225 5.15 -13.87 9.73
N LEU A 226 3.91 -13.61 10.20
CA LEU A 226 3.67 -13.06 11.53
C LEU A 226 3.36 -14.18 12.51
N GLU A 227 4.14 -14.29 13.57
CA GLU A 227 3.89 -15.20 14.68
C GLU A 227 3.94 -14.47 16.01
N GLY A 228 3.04 -14.83 16.95
CA GLY A 228 3.06 -14.32 18.31
C GLY A 228 2.18 -13.09 18.56
N GLU A 229 2.48 -12.30 19.60
CA GLU A 229 1.66 -11.15 20.00
C GLU A 229 2.35 -9.83 19.63
N TYR A 230 1.70 -8.99 18.84
CA TYR A 230 2.18 -7.66 18.46
C TYR A 230 1.37 -6.56 19.12
N LYS A 231 2.07 -5.54 19.63
CA LYS A 231 1.42 -4.39 20.27
C LYS A 231 1.83 -3.10 19.57
N VAL A 232 0.85 -2.43 18.97
CA VAL A 232 1.01 -1.11 18.37
C VAL A 232 0.46 -0.06 19.32
N CYS A 233 1.33 0.43 20.22
CA CYS A 233 1.01 1.47 21.20
C CYS A 233 1.69 2.79 20.79
N VAL A 234 1.12 3.48 19.80
CA VAL A 234 1.69 4.71 19.22
C VAL A 234 0.63 5.82 19.24
N PRO A 235 0.62 6.70 20.25
CA PRO A 235 -0.42 7.72 20.41
C PRO A 235 -0.50 8.75 19.27
N THR A 236 0.60 8.95 18.53
CA THR A 236 0.71 9.91 17.42
C THR A 236 0.34 9.33 16.07
N LEU A 237 0.06 8.01 16.00
CA LEU A 237 -0.19 7.30 14.76
C LEU A 237 -1.51 7.73 14.12
N LYS A 238 -1.44 8.24 12.89
CA LYS A 238 -2.58 8.68 12.09
C LYS A 238 -2.96 7.70 11.00
N ARG A 239 -1.95 7.00 10.45
CA ARG A 239 -2.12 6.04 9.38
C ARG A 239 -1.47 4.72 9.76
N PHE A 240 -2.24 3.64 9.70
CA PHE A 240 -1.74 2.29 9.95
C PHE A 240 -2.18 1.34 8.85
N ILE A 241 -1.21 0.72 8.21
CA ILE A 241 -1.39 -0.34 7.21
C ILE A 241 -0.74 -1.59 7.74
N ILE A 242 -1.49 -2.69 7.77
CA ILE A 242 -0.94 -4.01 8.06
C ILE A 242 -1.55 -5.05 7.14
N ARG A 243 -0.71 -5.84 6.50
CA ARG A 243 -1.11 -6.91 5.59
C ARG A 243 -0.34 -8.17 5.91
N ASP A 244 -1.07 -9.19 6.33
CA ASP A 244 -0.60 -10.55 6.46
C ASP A 244 -1.06 -11.34 5.23
N LEU A 245 -0.13 -11.79 4.41
CA LEU A 245 -0.43 -12.42 3.13
C LEU A 245 -0.71 -13.93 3.26
N ASN A 246 -0.22 -14.57 4.33
CA ASN A 246 -0.31 -16.03 4.52
C ASN A 246 -1.26 -16.48 5.64
N GLY A 247 -1.82 -15.55 6.43
CA GLY A 247 -2.77 -15.86 7.50
C GLY A 247 -2.15 -16.59 8.69
N SER A 248 -1.01 -16.13 9.14
CA SER A 248 -0.23 -16.67 10.24
C SER A 248 -0.96 -16.58 11.59
N ASP A 249 -0.53 -17.34 12.59
CA ASP A 249 -1.15 -17.36 13.92
C ASP A 249 -0.53 -16.31 14.84
N TYR A 250 -1.05 -15.07 14.74
CA TYR A 250 -0.61 -13.93 15.55
C TYR A 250 -1.76 -13.20 16.22
N GLU A 251 -1.46 -12.40 17.23
CA GLU A 251 -2.39 -11.46 17.85
C GLU A 251 -1.85 -10.03 17.74
N LEU A 252 -2.67 -9.11 17.26
CA LEU A 252 -2.34 -7.70 17.11
C LEU A 252 -3.22 -6.84 18.02
N GLU A 253 -2.61 -6.22 19.02
CA GLU A 253 -3.27 -5.27 19.92
C GLU A 253 -2.98 -3.84 19.46
N ILE A 254 -4.03 -3.05 19.19
CA ILE A 254 -3.92 -1.69 18.65
C ILE A 254 -4.38 -0.68 19.70
N ASN A 255 -3.46 0.23 20.08
CA ASN A 255 -3.72 1.40 20.90
C ASN A 255 -3.15 2.64 20.19
N ALA A 256 -3.96 3.24 19.31
CA ALA A 256 -3.61 4.37 18.48
C ALA A 256 -4.77 5.38 18.44
N PRO A 257 -4.97 6.18 19.49
CA PRO A 257 -6.13 7.07 19.61
C PRO A 257 -6.20 8.17 18.56
N ALA A 258 -5.07 8.54 17.92
CA ALA A 258 -5.03 9.52 16.85
C ALA A 258 -5.28 8.95 15.45
N LEU A 259 -5.61 7.66 15.34
CA LEU A 259 -5.73 6.98 14.06
C LEU A 259 -6.87 7.56 13.21
N GLU A 260 -6.52 7.99 11.99
CA GLU A 260 -7.43 8.56 10.99
C GLU A 260 -7.68 7.61 9.82
N TYR A 261 -6.68 6.79 9.48
CA TYR A 261 -6.70 5.81 8.38
C TYR A 261 -6.21 4.45 8.86
N PHE A 262 -7.00 3.41 8.58
CA PHE A 262 -6.67 2.03 8.90
C PHE A 262 -6.85 1.13 7.67
N ASP A 263 -5.81 0.37 7.31
CA ASP A 263 -5.84 -0.62 6.23
C ASP A 263 -5.34 -1.96 6.80
N PHE A 264 -6.24 -2.91 6.88
CA PHE A 264 -5.96 -4.25 7.39
C PHE A 264 -6.33 -5.31 6.36
N CYS A 265 -5.41 -6.24 6.14
CA CYS A 265 -5.70 -7.43 5.35
C CYS A 265 -5.10 -8.64 6.07
N GLY A 266 -5.96 -9.57 6.53
CA GLY A 266 -5.51 -10.71 7.32
C GLY A 266 -6.65 -11.47 8.02
N ASP A 267 -6.30 -12.29 9.02
CA ASP A 267 -7.27 -13.06 9.80
C ASP A 267 -7.95 -12.18 10.85
N LEU A 268 -9.27 -12.28 10.95
CA LEU A 268 -10.05 -11.57 11.98
C LEU A 268 -9.62 -11.94 13.42
N ARG A 269 -9.07 -13.13 13.63
CA ARG A 269 -8.56 -13.59 14.92
C ARG A 269 -7.43 -12.71 15.45
N ALA A 270 -6.65 -12.18 14.54
CA ALA A 270 -5.44 -11.46 14.86
C ALA A 270 -5.70 -10.11 15.55
N ILE A 271 -6.85 -9.45 15.33
CA ILE A 271 -7.01 -8.06 15.73
C ILE A 271 -7.71 -7.90 17.09
N LYS A 272 -7.10 -7.09 17.96
CA LYS A 272 -7.69 -6.57 19.19
C LYS A 272 -7.54 -5.05 19.26
N PHE A 273 -8.64 -4.33 19.45
CA PHE A 273 -8.61 -2.88 19.70
C PHE A 273 -8.68 -2.63 21.21
N TYR A 274 -7.74 -1.87 21.74
CA TYR A 274 -7.71 -1.52 23.16
C TYR A 274 -8.80 -0.51 23.52
N GLU A 275 -8.98 0.50 22.64
CA GLU A 275 -9.97 1.55 22.80
C GLU A 275 -10.72 1.79 21.48
N LYS A 276 -11.80 2.60 21.54
CA LYS A 276 -12.53 3.03 20.36
C LYS A 276 -11.67 4.00 19.55
N LEU A 277 -11.64 3.82 18.23
CA LEU A 277 -10.91 4.67 17.30
C LEU A 277 -11.77 5.88 16.91
N ASN A 278 -11.91 6.85 17.82
CA ASN A 278 -12.84 7.97 17.67
C ASN A 278 -12.46 8.93 16.51
N ASN A 279 -11.19 8.97 16.12
CA ASN A 279 -10.68 9.83 15.04
C ASN A 279 -10.65 9.13 13.68
N LEU A 280 -11.01 7.84 13.62
CA LEU A 280 -10.93 7.06 12.40
C LEU A 280 -11.93 7.57 11.35
N VAL A 281 -11.41 8.00 10.21
CA VAL A 281 -12.18 8.55 9.09
C VAL A 281 -12.37 7.52 7.99
N GLN A 282 -11.32 6.76 7.69
CA GLN A 282 -11.31 5.78 6.61
C GLN A 282 -10.75 4.45 7.09
N ALA A 283 -11.43 3.37 6.72
CA ALA A 283 -10.94 2.01 6.93
C ALA A 283 -11.06 1.17 5.66
N ASN A 284 -10.00 0.41 5.37
CA ASN A 284 -9.98 -0.64 4.36
C ASN A 284 -9.74 -1.96 5.10
N VAL A 285 -10.66 -2.90 5.04
CA VAL A 285 -10.59 -4.14 5.81
C VAL A 285 -10.86 -5.33 4.91
N GLY A 286 -9.82 -6.10 4.64
CA GLY A 286 -9.86 -7.40 3.99
C GLY A 286 -9.71 -8.51 5.03
N LEU A 287 -10.68 -9.41 5.12
CA LEU A 287 -10.67 -10.47 6.12
C LEU A 287 -10.66 -11.84 5.46
N TYR A 288 -9.70 -12.66 5.88
CA TYR A 288 -9.68 -14.08 5.57
C TYR A 288 -10.21 -14.87 6.77
N VAL A 289 -10.94 -15.95 6.48
CA VAL A 289 -11.47 -16.84 7.52
C VAL A 289 -11.14 -18.27 7.15
N TYR A 290 -10.39 -18.93 8.01
CA TYR A 290 -10.04 -20.34 7.86
C TYR A 290 -11.10 -21.25 8.50
N GLU A 291 -11.47 -22.35 7.83
CA GLU A 291 -12.69 -23.17 8.01
C GLU A 291 -12.82 -23.95 9.35
N ASN A 292 -12.03 -23.78 10.38
CA ASN A 292 -12.00 -24.74 11.51
C ASN A 292 -12.39 -24.20 12.89
N GLU A 293 -13.08 -23.05 13.04
CA GLU A 293 -13.27 -22.44 14.35
C GLU A 293 -14.71 -22.35 14.88
N HIS A 294 -14.82 -22.27 16.23
CA HIS A 294 -16.05 -22.15 16.99
C HIS A 294 -16.82 -20.87 16.64
N LYS A 295 -18.02 -20.99 16.11
CA LYS A 295 -18.90 -19.92 15.59
C LYS A 295 -19.17 -18.77 16.57
N GLU A 296 -19.20 -19.03 17.88
CA GLU A 296 -19.47 -18.01 18.90
C GLU A 296 -18.31 -17.03 19.09
N PHE A 297 -17.08 -17.53 19.00
CA PHE A 297 -15.87 -16.73 19.11
C PHE A 297 -15.72 -15.73 17.95
N TYR A 298 -16.16 -16.14 16.77
CA TYR A 298 -16.14 -15.31 15.57
C TYR A 298 -17.09 -14.11 15.66
N ARG A 299 -18.30 -14.31 16.18
CA ARG A 299 -19.29 -13.23 16.34
C ARG A 299 -18.80 -12.11 17.25
N GLU A 300 -18.15 -12.45 18.36
CA GLU A 300 -17.62 -11.44 19.29
C GLU A 300 -16.53 -10.59 18.64
N ARG A 301 -15.68 -11.19 17.82
CA ARG A 301 -14.60 -10.47 17.12
C ARG A 301 -15.14 -9.54 16.03
N VAL A 302 -16.11 -9.98 15.25
CA VAL A 302 -16.82 -9.12 14.29
C VAL A 302 -17.50 -7.94 15.00
N PHE A 303 -18.15 -8.20 16.14
CA PHE A 303 -18.74 -7.14 16.94
C PHE A 303 -17.72 -6.10 17.41
N ARG A 304 -16.58 -6.55 17.93
CA ARG A 304 -15.49 -5.67 18.36
C ARG A 304 -14.92 -4.87 17.19
N LEU A 305 -14.70 -5.50 16.04
CA LEU A 305 -14.25 -4.82 14.83
C LEU A 305 -15.23 -3.72 14.43
N PHE A 306 -16.53 -4.04 14.28
CA PHE A 306 -17.53 -3.05 13.88
C PHE A 306 -17.71 -1.95 14.91
N THR A 307 -17.51 -2.25 16.20
CA THR A 307 -17.51 -1.23 17.25
C THR A 307 -16.33 -0.27 17.12
N ALA A 308 -15.16 -0.76 16.74
CA ALA A 308 -13.99 0.07 16.49
C ALA A 308 -14.14 0.92 15.21
N LEU A 309 -14.81 0.39 14.19
CA LEU A 309 -15.01 1.04 12.89
C LEU A 309 -16.27 1.92 12.81
N ASN A 310 -17.10 2.00 13.86
CA ASN A 310 -18.42 2.63 13.78
C ASN A 310 -18.43 4.12 13.44
N ASN A 311 -17.29 4.80 13.56
CA ASN A 311 -17.17 6.25 13.33
C ASN A 311 -16.67 6.62 11.93
N VAL A 312 -16.31 5.63 11.09
CA VAL A 312 -15.73 5.88 9.78
C VAL A 312 -16.73 6.57 8.82
N LYS A 313 -16.19 7.40 7.93
CA LYS A 313 -16.92 8.00 6.81
C LYS A 313 -16.79 7.16 5.53
N PHE A 314 -15.64 6.51 5.36
CA PHE A 314 -15.30 5.72 4.19
C PHE A 314 -14.89 4.32 4.65
N LEU A 315 -15.66 3.31 4.24
CA LEU A 315 -15.38 1.91 4.56
C LEU A 315 -15.25 1.10 3.27
N SER A 316 -14.08 0.48 3.08
CA SER A 316 -13.90 -0.61 2.13
C SER A 316 -13.85 -1.91 2.91
N PHE A 317 -14.76 -2.85 2.61
CA PHE A 317 -14.89 -4.09 3.36
C PHE A 317 -14.94 -5.30 2.43
N SER A 318 -13.98 -6.19 2.60
CA SER A 318 -13.80 -7.40 1.78
C SER A 318 -13.73 -8.65 2.66
N PRO A 319 -14.88 -9.17 3.12
CA PRO A 319 -14.93 -10.38 3.94
C PRO A 319 -14.91 -11.63 3.06
N ASP A 320 -13.79 -12.35 3.03
CA ASP A 320 -13.65 -13.63 2.33
C ASP A 320 -13.87 -14.81 3.31
N GLY A 321 -14.42 -15.92 2.81
CA GLY A 321 -14.69 -17.13 3.58
C GLY A 321 -16.17 -17.51 3.68
N THR A 322 -16.43 -18.74 4.13
CA THR A 322 -17.79 -19.32 4.21
C THR A 322 -18.53 -18.97 5.49
N GLU A 323 -17.84 -18.56 6.53
CA GLU A 323 -18.42 -18.35 7.88
C GLU A 323 -19.33 -17.11 7.97
N TRP A 324 -19.24 -16.19 7.00
CA TRP A 324 -20.03 -14.96 6.99
C TRP A 324 -21.54 -15.15 6.90
N HIS A 325 -22.02 -16.31 6.43
CA HIS A 325 -23.44 -16.63 6.37
C HIS A 325 -24.09 -16.75 7.77
N ASN A 326 -23.29 -16.95 8.83
CA ASN A 326 -23.76 -17.12 10.21
C ASN A 326 -23.76 -15.81 11.03
N VAL A 327 -23.30 -14.70 10.44
CA VAL A 327 -23.12 -13.42 11.16
C VAL A 327 -24.43 -12.64 11.37
N GLY A 328 -25.57 -13.16 10.89
CA GLY A 328 -26.88 -12.52 10.76
C GLY A 328 -27.56 -11.94 12.03
N ASN A 329 -26.92 -11.90 13.20
CA ASN A 329 -27.45 -11.23 14.40
C ASN A 329 -26.32 -10.56 15.18
N ILE A 330 -25.50 -9.76 14.51
CA ILE A 330 -24.52 -8.89 15.17
C ILE A 330 -25.31 -7.75 15.80
N TYR A 331 -25.11 -7.52 17.09
CA TYR A 331 -25.78 -6.43 17.82
C TYR A 331 -25.34 -5.06 17.28
N PRO A 332 -26.21 -4.04 17.33
CA PRO A 332 -26.11 -2.86 16.52
C PRO A 332 -24.90 -1.99 16.86
N SER A 333 -23.88 -2.03 16.05
CA SER A 333 -22.97 -0.90 15.88
C SER A 333 -23.57 -0.03 14.78
N SER A 334 -24.04 1.15 15.13
CA SER A 334 -24.58 2.08 14.14
C SER A 334 -23.45 2.84 13.46
N PHE A 335 -23.43 2.85 12.14
CA PHE A 335 -22.47 3.57 11.30
C PHE A 335 -23.04 4.94 10.89
N GLN A 336 -23.29 5.81 11.88
CA GLN A 336 -23.95 7.10 11.66
C GLN A 336 -23.18 8.06 10.75
N ASN A 337 -21.87 7.91 10.67
CA ASN A 337 -21.01 8.77 9.87
C ASN A 337 -20.64 8.18 8.52
N LEU A 338 -21.07 6.96 8.21
CA LEU A 338 -20.70 6.28 6.97
C LEU A 338 -21.40 6.94 5.77
N VAL A 339 -20.58 7.48 4.88
CA VAL A 339 -21.00 8.18 3.64
C VAL A 339 -20.76 7.28 2.42
N GLN A 340 -19.65 6.54 2.42
CA GLN A 340 -19.30 5.65 1.32
C GLN A 340 -18.96 4.25 1.84
N LEU A 341 -19.56 3.26 1.20
CA LEU A 341 -19.28 1.82 1.43
C LEU A 341 -18.83 1.17 0.12
N ASP A 342 -17.61 0.64 0.12
CA ASP A 342 -17.08 -0.24 -0.92
C ASP A 342 -17.10 -1.67 -0.37
N PHE A 343 -17.92 -2.55 -0.97
CA PHE A 343 -18.11 -3.90 -0.46
C PHE A 343 -17.80 -4.96 -1.52
N LYS A 344 -16.93 -5.91 -1.16
CA LYS A 344 -16.65 -7.06 -2.02
C LYS A 344 -17.58 -8.22 -1.67
N VAL A 345 -18.56 -8.48 -2.54
CA VAL A 345 -19.59 -9.47 -2.30
C VAL A 345 -19.16 -10.86 -2.80
N THR A 346 -19.45 -11.87 -2.00
CA THR A 346 -19.35 -13.30 -2.33
C THR A 346 -20.68 -13.98 -2.07
N ASP A 347 -20.83 -15.24 -2.46
CA ASP A 347 -22.08 -16.00 -2.24
C ASP A 347 -22.44 -16.14 -0.74
N CYS A 348 -21.46 -15.95 0.16
CA CYS A 348 -21.59 -16.22 1.59
C CYS A 348 -21.73 -14.96 2.49
N ASN A 349 -21.35 -13.78 2.01
CA ASN A 349 -21.24 -12.59 2.86
C ASN A 349 -22.37 -11.55 2.67
N TRP A 350 -23.40 -11.87 1.89
CA TRP A 350 -24.58 -11.02 1.71
C TRP A 350 -25.23 -10.55 3.03
N PRO A 351 -25.38 -11.41 4.07
CA PRO A 351 -25.96 -10.98 5.34
C PRO A 351 -25.17 -9.84 6.00
N VAL A 352 -23.87 -9.77 5.77
CA VAL A 352 -23.02 -8.68 6.29
C VAL A 352 -23.29 -7.38 5.56
N LEU A 353 -23.38 -7.42 4.23
CA LEU A 353 -23.76 -6.24 3.44
C LEU A 353 -25.12 -5.71 3.88
N GLN A 354 -26.12 -6.59 4.01
CA GLN A 354 -27.45 -6.25 4.48
C GLN A 354 -27.41 -5.58 5.87
N TYR A 355 -26.63 -6.14 6.81
CA TYR A 355 -26.44 -5.56 8.13
C TYR A 355 -25.83 -4.15 8.07
N LEU A 356 -24.79 -3.93 7.26
CA LEU A 356 -24.15 -2.62 7.10
C LEU A 356 -25.13 -1.59 6.52
N LEU A 357 -25.91 -1.97 5.51
CA LEU A 357 -26.92 -1.09 4.89
C LEU A 357 -28.02 -0.70 5.89
N GLN A 358 -28.50 -1.61 6.72
CA GLN A 358 -29.49 -1.35 7.75
C GLN A 358 -28.99 -0.37 8.83
N ASN A 359 -27.69 -0.35 9.09
CA ASN A 359 -27.09 0.40 10.19
C ASN A 359 -26.31 1.65 9.70
N ALA A 360 -26.36 1.99 8.41
CA ALA A 360 -25.72 3.17 7.82
C ALA A 360 -26.77 4.15 7.24
N PRO A 361 -27.51 4.90 8.06
CA PRO A 361 -28.63 5.73 7.62
C PRO A 361 -28.20 6.90 6.72
N ASN A 362 -26.95 7.35 6.79
CA ASN A 362 -26.41 8.47 6.04
C ASN A 362 -25.56 8.05 4.83
N LEU A 363 -25.69 6.81 4.37
CA LEU A 363 -24.93 6.29 3.23
C LEU A 363 -25.35 6.99 1.93
N GLU A 364 -24.40 7.63 1.25
CA GLU A 364 -24.59 8.35 -0.01
C GLU A 364 -24.06 7.59 -1.23
N SER A 365 -23.00 6.79 -1.03
CA SER A 365 -22.35 6.07 -2.12
C SER A 365 -22.14 4.60 -1.75
N LEU A 366 -22.59 3.71 -2.64
CA LEU A 366 -22.40 2.26 -2.50
C LEU A 366 -21.68 1.69 -3.72
N VAL A 367 -20.53 1.10 -3.49
CA VAL A 367 -19.76 0.35 -4.49
C VAL A 367 -19.81 -1.13 -4.11
N VAL A 368 -20.30 -1.96 -4.99
CA VAL A 368 -20.33 -3.42 -4.81
C VAL A 368 -19.49 -4.06 -5.91
N THR A 369 -18.48 -4.83 -5.53
CA THR A 369 -17.67 -5.59 -6.46
C THR A 369 -17.81 -7.08 -6.20
N LYS A 370 -17.88 -7.90 -7.26
CA LYS A 370 -17.95 -9.34 -7.11
C LYS A 370 -16.58 -9.90 -6.71
N GLY A 371 -16.54 -10.64 -5.61
CA GLY A 371 -15.39 -11.43 -5.18
C GLY A 371 -15.32 -12.79 -5.88
N TYR A 372 -14.28 -13.54 -5.63
CA TYR A 372 -14.17 -14.91 -6.12
C TYR A 372 -15.22 -15.78 -5.45
N ALA A 373 -15.91 -16.62 -6.26
CA ALA A 373 -16.91 -17.55 -5.74
C ALA A 373 -16.22 -18.63 -4.91
N VAL A 374 -16.53 -18.68 -3.63
CA VAL A 374 -16.19 -19.83 -2.80
C VAL A 374 -17.15 -20.97 -3.20
N LYS A 375 -16.62 -22.06 -3.76
CA LYS A 375 -17.42 -23.23 -4.14
C LYS A 375 -17.94 -23.97 -2.89
N SER A 376 -18.94 -23.39 -2.23
CA SER A 376 -19.57 -23.99 -1.06
C SER A 376 -21.07 -24.20 -1.32
N ASN A 377 -21.54 -25.43 -1.11
CA ASN A 377 -22.96 -25.75 -1.17
C ASN A 377 -23.76 -25.15 0.00
N LEU A 378 -23.09 -24.57 1.00
CA LEU A 378 -23.69 -24.03 2.22
C LEU A 378 -24.26 -22.61 2.04
N CYS A 379 -23.79 -21.87 1.02
CA CYS A 379 -24.12 -20.47 0.86
C CYS A 379 -25.35 -20.18 -0.01
N ARG A 380 -25.99 -21.20 -0.57
CA ARG A 380 -27.21 -21.07 -1.40
C ARG A 380 -28.50 -20.96 -0.59
N LYS A 381 -28.58 -20.11 0.41
CA LYS A 381 -29.88 -19.79 1.02
C LYS A 381 -30.54 -18.66 0.22
N GLU A 382 -31.80 -18.87 -0.16
CA GLU A 382 -32.67 -17.85 -0.75
C GLU A 382 -32.66 -16.60 0.15
N LEU A 383 -32.28 -15.49 -0.42
CA LEU A 383 -32.34 -14.18 0.23
C LEU A 383 -33.79 -13.86 0.53
N GLN A 384 -34.17 -13.82 1.80
CA GLN A 384 -35.45 -13.24 2.21
C GLN A 384 -35.31 -11.72 2.12
N TYR A 385 -35.97 -11.13 1.15
CA TYR A 385 -35.95 -9.68 0.89
C TYR A 385 -36.93 -8.98 1.84
N ASP A 386 -36.38 -8.11 2.65
CA ASP A 386 -37.18 -7.11 3.37
C ASP A 386 -36.89 -5.75 2.74
N ARG A 387 -37.93 -5.01 2.36
CA ARG A 387 -37.85 -3.87 1.43
C ARG A 387 -37.26 -2.58 2.04
N ASP A 388 -36.99 -2.53 3.34
CA ASP A 388 -36.75 -1.27 4.06
C ASP A 388 -35.25 -0.98 4.38
N TYR A 389 -34.32 -1.57 3.67
CA TYR A 389 -32.90 -1.55 4.09
C TYR A 389 -32.01 -0.47 3.48
N LEU A 390 -32.49 0.35 2.56
CA LEU A 390 -31.64 1.32 1.91
C LEU A 390 -31.84 2.72 2.47
N SER A 391 -30.70 3.42 2.67
CA SER A 391 -30.68 4.81 3.06
C SER A 391 -31.43 5.66 2.04
N SER A 392 -32.32 6.54 2.54
CA SER A 392 -32.97 7.57 1.72
C SER A 392 -31.98 8.58 1.12
N HIS A 393 -30.72 8.54 1.53
CA HIS A 393 -29.66 9.46 1.12
C HIS A 393 -28.75 8.90 0.02
N LEU A 394 -28.98 7.67 -0.45
CA LEU A 394 -28.13 7.06 -1.48
C LEU A 394 -28.26 7.81 -2.81
N THR A 395 -27.14 8.37 -3.29
CA THR A 395 -27.06 9.17 -4.52
C THR A 395 -26.28 8.48 -5.63
N SER A 396 -25.39 7.52 -5.30
CA SER A 396 -24.62 6.78 -6.28
C SER A 396 -24.53 5.30 -5.94
N PHE A 397 -24.62 4.47 -6.99
CA PHE A 397 -24.44 3.03 -6.89
C PHE A 397 -23.55 2.52 -8.04
N TYR A 398 -22.56 1.72 -7.71
CA TYR A 398 -21.70 1.05 -8.68
C TYR A 398 -21.69 -0.44 -8.41
N TYR A 399 -21.80 -1.24 -9.47
CA TYR A 399 -21.59 -2.68 -9.40
C TYR A 399 -20.58 -3.13 -10.46
N GLY A 400 -19.56 -3.90 -10.05
CA GLY A 400 -18.47 -4.36 -10.91
C GLY A 400 -18.11 -5.83 -10.72
N GLY A 401 -17.36 -6.40 -11.69
CA GLY A 401 -16.81 -7.76 -11.56
C GLY A 401 -17.66 -8.86 -12.19
N PHE A 402 -18.37 -8.59 -13.28
CA PHE A 402 -19.07 -9.63 -14.05
C PHE A 402 -18.11 -10.45 -14.91
N GLU A 403 -18.03 -11.76 -14.67
CA GLU A 403 -17.41 -12.72 -15.57
C GLU A 403 -18.49 -13.45 -16.36
N GLY A 404 -18.56 -13.23 -17.69
CA GLY A 404 -19.35 -14.05 -18.61
C GLY A 404 -20.72 -13.49 -19.01
N ALA A 405 -21.46 -14.25 -19.82
CA ALA A 405 -22.67 -13.95 -20.60
C ALA A 405 -23.73 -13.10 -19.86
N GLN A 406 -24.42 -12.27 -20.66
CA GLN A 406 -25.57 -11.41 -20.35
C GLN A 406 -26.20 -11.65 -18.96
N GLN A 407 -25.98 -10.75 -18.02
CA GLN A 407 -26.67 -10.75 -16.73
C GLN A 407 -27.65 -9.57 -16.70
N HIS A 408 -28.83 -9.81 -16.12
CA HIS A 408 -29.84 -8.79 -15.92
C HIS A 408 -29.77 -8.33 -14.47
N VAL A 409 -29.66 -7.02 -14.26
CA VAL A 409 -29.79 -6.41 -12.93
C VAL A 409 -31.12 -5.71 -12.87
N TYR A 410 -31.90 -6.05 -11.87
CA TYR A 410 -33.18 -5.44 -11.60
C TYR A 410 -33.00 -4.39 -10.53
N LEU A 411 -33.28 -3.14 -10.87
CA LEU A 411 -33.31 -2.00 -9.96
C LEU A 411 -34.74 -1.54 -9.79
N GLU A 412 -35.28 -1.63 -8.60
CA GLU A 412 -36.58 -1.06 -8.27
C GLU A 412 -36.35 0.30 -7.62
N LEU A 413 -36.63 1.35 -8.37
CA LEU A 413 -36.58 2.72 -7.94
C LEU A 413 -38.01 3.16 -7.64
N ASN A 414 -38.37 3.49 -6.42
CA ASN A 414 -39.71 3.98 -6.03
C ASN A 414 -40.73 4.06 -7.16
N GLU A 415 -41.51 3.01 -7.33
CA GLU A 415 -42.57 2.87 -8.38
C GLU A 415 -42.06 2.74 -9.83
N VAL A 416 -40.73 2.83 -10.08
CA VAL A 416 -40.15 2.62 -11.43
C VAL A 416 -39.19 1.46 -11.40
N SER A 417 -39.60 0.34 -12.00
CA SER A 417 -38.74 -0.83 -12.20
C SER A 417 -37.88 -0.63 -13.43
N VAL A 418 -36.56 -0.63 -13.25
CA VAL A 418 -35.60 -0.46 -14.36
C VAL A 418 -34.84 -1.78 -14.56
N TRP A 419 -35.05 -2.40 -15.72
CA TRP A 419 -34.23 -3.50 -16.18
C TRP A 419 -33.00 -2.96 -16.90
N LEU A 420 -31.82 -3.21 -16.34
CA LEU A 420 -30.56 -2.87 -16.97
C LEU A 420 -30.02 -4.08 -17.72
N HIS A 421 -29.92 -3.95 -19.05
CA HIS A 421 -29.26 -4.92 -19.88
C HIS A 421 -27.77 -4.61 -19.87
N LEU A 422 -26.97 -5.50 -19.29
CA LEU A 422 -25.55 -5.26 -19.11
C LEU A 422 -24.75 -5.78 -20.29
N HIS A 423 -24.11 -4.88 -21.02
CA HIS A 423 -23.04 -5.20 -21.95
C HIS A 423 -21.72 -4.76 -21.32
N GLY A 424 -21.03 -5.67 -20.61
CA GLY A 424 -19.74 -5.35 -20.00
C GLY A 424 -19.59 -5.86 -18.57
N THR A 425 -18.47 -5.53 -17.96
CA THR A 425 -18.05 -6.03 -16.64
C THR A 425 -18.48 -5.14 -15.46
N SER A 426 -19.02 -3.96 -15.71
CA SER A 426 -19.41 -3.02 -14.64
C SER A 426 -20.45 -2.00 -15.08
N PHE A 427 -21.17 -1.39 -14.15
CA PHE A 427 -22.07 -0.29 -14.41
C PHE A 427 -22.11 0.73 -13.26
N HIS A 428 -22.46 1.97 -13.62
CA HIS A 428 -22.68 3.09 -12.73
C HIS A 428 -24.09 3.62 -12.85
N VAL A 429 -24.73 3.91 -11.72
CA VAL A 429 -26.03 4.58 -11.68
C VAL A 429 -25.91 5.82 -10.78
N TYR A 430 -26.22 6.98 -11.32
CA TYR A 430 -26.37 8.20 -10.54
C TYR A 430 -27.86 8.43 -10.24
N LEU A 431 -28.16 8.66 -8.98
CA LEU A 431 -29.52 8.79 -8.49
C LEU A 431 -29.81 10.27 -8.27
N SER A 432 -30.86 10.78 -8.90
CA SER A 432 -31.33 12.15 -8.64
C SER A 432 -32.07 12.20 -7.32
N SER A 433 -31.94 13.29 -6.57
CA SER A 433 -32.30 13.53 -5.18
C SER A 433 -33.76 13.33 -4.76
N PHE A 434 -34.62 12.72 -5.58
CA PHE A 434 -36.03 12.48 -5.30
C PHE A 434 -36.48 11.02 -5.33
N ALA A 435 -35.55 10.09 -5.49
CA ALA A 435 -35.91 8.68 -5.57
C ALA A 435 -35.42 7.93 -4.31
N CYS A 436 -36.34 7.57 -3.42
CA CYS A 436 -36.11 6.48 -2.47
C CYS A 436 -35.85 5.19 -3.26
N LEU A 437 -34.75 4.54 -3.02
CA LEU A 437 -34.27 3.42 -3.81
C LEU A 437 -34.51 2.11 -3.07
N CYS A 438 -35.34 1.25 -3.60
CA CYS A 438 -35.26 -0.17 -3.28
C CYS A 438 -34.36 -0.84 -4.33
N ILE A 439 -33.09 -1.09 -4.01
CA ILE A 439 -32.23 -1.88 -4.88
C ILE A 439 -32.45 -3.34 -4.55
N MET A 440 -33.16 -4.06 -5.39
CA MET A 440 -33.13 -5.51 -5.40
C MET A 440 -32.06 -5.97 -6.37
N LEU A 441 -30.92 -6.38 -5.86
CA LEU A 441 -29.92 -7.06 -6.64
C LEU A 441 -30.32 -8.53 -6.82
N TYR A 442 -31.04 -8.82 -7.88
CA TYR A 442 -31.29 -10.19 -8.30
C TYR A 442 -30.17 -10.62 -9.23
N ILE A 443 -29.13 -11.24 -8.68
CA ILE A 443 -28.10 -11.88 -9.49
C ILE A 443 -28.53 -13.33 -9.72
N SER A 444 -29.31 -13.57 -10.77
CA SER A 444 -29.59 -14.93 -11.20
C SER A 444 -28.44 -15.44 -12.05
N THR A 445 -27.70 -16.41 -11.56
CA THR A 445 -26.70 -17.18 -12.32
C THR A 445 -27.34 -18.35 -13.12
N THR A 446 -28.68 -18.45 -13.14
CA THR A 446 -29.39 -19.46 -13.89
C THR A 446 -29.96 -18.86 -15.17
N ALA A 447 -29.74 -19.53 -16.31
CA ALA A 447 -30.39 -19.22 -17.57
C ALA A 447 -31.91 -19.10 -17.36
N VAL A 448 -32.44 -17.90 -17.58
CA VAL A 448 -33.89 -17.68 -17.56
C VAL A 448 -34.51 -18.43 -18.75
N PRO A 449 -35.44 -19.40 -18.55
CA PRO A 449 -36.22 -19.89 -19.64
C PRO A 449 -37.16 -18.78 -20.13
N ASN A 450 -37.18 -18.53 -21.42
CA ASN A 450 -38.04 -17.63 -22.18
C ASN A 450 -39.30 -17.16 -21.44
N ILE A 451 -39.30 -15.92 -20.96
CA ILE A 451 -40.54 -15.25 -20.61
C ILE A 451 -41.01 -14.52 -21.86
N LEU A 452 -42.08 -15.02 -22.42
CA LEU A 452 -42.85 -14.39 -23.51
C LEU A 452 -43.31 -12.99 -23.08
N PRO A 453 -43.33 -12.00 -23.96
CA PRO A 453 -43.86 -10.69 -23.66
C PRO A 453 -45.37 -10.83 -23.43
N LEU A 454 -45.83 -10.43 -22.25
CA LEU A 454 -47.25 -10.13 -22.03
C LEU A 454 -47.54 -8.77 -22.67
N GLY A 455 -48.52 -8.81 -23.60
CA GLY A 455 -48.99 -7.68 -24.37
C GLY A 455 -49.64 -6.53 -23.60
#